data_9321149330410b46c0555424446c4aaf
#
_entry.id   9321149330410b46c0555424446c4aaf
#
_cell.length_a   1.000
_cell.length_b   1.000
_cell.length_c   1.000
_cell.angle_alpha   90.00
_cell.angle_beta   90.00
_cell.angle_gamma   90.00
#
_symmetry.space_group_name_H-M   'P 1'
#
loop_
_entity.id
_entity.type
_entity.pdbx_description
1 polymer ?
#
loop_
_entity_poly.entity_id
_entity_poly.type
_entity_poly.pdbx_seq_one_letter_code
_entity_poly.pdbx_strand_id
1 'polypeptide(L)'
;MPYSSPIFDSELELYFREVCPCSVLDIGAGEGKYGEMLRRVQPKTKLIAVELDTDYVEEYKLRDLYDEVWDRDAADLMNDLDRTYDAVIFGDCIEHMRKSVGVDLLNFLVYRSKIIVVKFPVQMIQDPYQGHKSEAHISVWSEHDFRGMDCFFAERDHMCLAMVRGYLNQTMEWLPDAVMQRFGHTSMAEFYARDPARLSLADVESRRHGSARSEIRTVIPSGATYILVDELQTGLAADVEHRALPFLEKNGEYWGLPADSQEAIREIERMRRSGCTHIVFAWPALWWLDYYREMAEYLRTRSRCVLESARLRIFDLRE
;
A
#
# COMPACT_ATOMS: atom_id res chain seq x y z
N MET A 1 -18.78 -17.14 -5.92
CA MET A 1 -19.93 -16.72 -5.07
C MET A 1 -19.51 -15.44 -4.36
N PRO A 2 -20.32 -14.39 -4.28
CA PRO A 2 -19.93 -13.12 -3.66
C PRO A 2 -19.74 -13.21 -2.14
N TYR A 3 -19.73 -14.43 -1.60
CA TYR A 3 -19.64 -14.73 -0.17
C TYR A 3 -18.23 -15.13 0.21
N SER A 4 -17.69 -14.45 1.19
CA SER A 4 -16.38 -14.76 1.76
C SER A 4 -16.50 -15.82 2.89
N SER A 5 -15.56 -16.78 2.92
CA SER A 5 -15.50 -17.81 3.98
C SER A 5 -15.43 -17.18 5.38
N PRO A 6 -16.10 -17.75 6.43
CA PRO A 6 -15.99 -17.27 7.80
C PRO A 6 -14.67 -17.67 8.49
N ILE A 7 -13.84 -18.50 7.85
CA ILE A 7 -12.55 -18.91 8.42
C ILE A 7 -11.64 -17.69 8.53
N PHE A 8 -10.98 -17.55 9.68
CA PHE A 8 -10.17 -16.39 10.11
C PHE A 8 -10.94 -15.11 10.45
N ASP A 9 -12.27 -15.07 10.39
CA ASP A 9 -13.03 -13.86 10.71
C ASP A 9 -12.80 -13.40 12.16
N SER A 10 -12.72 -14.33 13.12
CA SER A 10 -12.49 -13.99 14.53
C SER A 10 -11.10 -13.38 14.78
N GLU A 11 -10.10 -13.83 14.04
CA GLU A 11 -8.73 -13.30 14.10
C GLU A 11 -8.64 -11.92 13.44
N LEU A 12 -9.32 -11.75 12.31
CA LEU A 12 -9.38 -10.45 11.62
C LEU A 12 -10.19 -9.43 12.42
N GLU A 13 -11.31 -9.83 13.02
CA GLU A 13 -12.08 -8.96 13.91
C GLU A 13 -11.24 -8.52 15.12
N LEU A 14 -10.50 -9.45 15.74
CA LEU A 14 -9.57 -9.13 16.81
C LEU A 14 -8.48 -8.16 16.34
N TYR A 15 -7.86 -8.43 15.18
CA TYR A 15 -6.85 -7.56 14.59
C TYR A 15 -7.36 -6.13 14.40
N PHE A 16 -8.50 -5.93 13.75
CA PHE A 16 -9.06 -4.61 13.51
C PHE A 16 -9.49 -3.89 14.80
N ARG A 17 -9.88 -4.65 15.82
CA ARG A 17 -10.20 -4.08 17.14
C ARG A 17 -8.98 -3.55 17.87
N GLU A 18 -7.86 -4.27 17.79
CA GLU A 18 -6.59 -3.90 18.44
C GLU A 18 -5.88 -2.75 17.69
N VAL A 19 -5.87 -2.79 16.35
CA VAL A 19 -5.11 -1.83 15.52
C VAL A 19 -5.87 -0.54 15.27
N CYS A 20 -7.22 -0.57 15.31
CA CYS A 20 -8.09 0.59 15.10
C CYS A 20 -7.75 1.39 13.82
N PRO A 21 -7.80 0.80 12.61
CA PRO A 21 -7.43 1.50 11.40
C PRO A 21 -8.35 2.71 11.16
N CYS A 22 -7.76 3.84 10.75
CA CYS A 22 -8.52 5.03 10.38
C CYS A 22 -9.10 4.94 8.96
N SER A 23 -8.45 4.18 8.08
CA SER A 23 -8.86 4.01 6.68
C SER A 23 -8.63 2.58 6.20
N VAL A 24 -9.61 2.02 5.48
CA VAL A 24 -9.54 0.68 4.90
C VAL A 24 -10.03 0.70 3.46
N LEU A 25 -9.29 0.06 2.58
CA LEU A 25 -9.66 -0.23 1.20
C LEU A 25 -10.03 -1.73 1.10
N ASP A 26 -11.27 -2.01 0.76
CA ASP A 26 -11.81 -3.36 0.58
C ASP A 26 -11.92 -3.65 -0.92
N ILE A 27 -11.11 -4.58 -1.42
CA ILE A 27 -11.01 -4.91 -2.84
C ILE A 27 -11.79 -6.20 -3.11
N GLY A 28 -12.76 -6.11 -4.03
CA GLY A 28 -13.74 -7.15 -4.28
C GLY A 28 -14.70 -7.28 -3.10
N ALA A 29 -15.39 -6.18 -2.77
CA ALA A 29 -16.22 -6.11 -1.58
C ALA A 29 -17.37 -7.14 -1.55
N GLY A 30 -17.85 -7.60 -2.73
CA GLY A 30 -18.90 -8.61 -2.84
C GLY A 30 -20.15 -8.23 -2.05
N GLU A 31 -20.57 -9.08 -1.11
CA GLU A 31 -21.71 -8.83 -0.20
C GLU A 31 -21.43 -7.77 0.88
N GLY A 32 -20.21 -7.22 0.97
CA GLY A 32 -19.85 -6.20 1.98
C GLY A 32 -19.44 -6.74 3.34
N LYS A 33 -19.07 -7.99 3.45
CA LYS A 33 -18.75 -8.69 4.71
C LYS A 33 -17.73 -7.93 5.58
N TYR A 34 -16.62 -7.49 4.99
CA TYR A 34 -15.58 -6.78 5.75
C TYR A 34 -16.00 -5.36 6.11
N GLY A 35 -16.80 -4.72 5.29
CA GLY A 35 -17.46 -3.47 5.62
C GLY A 35 -18.35 -3.60 6.86
N GLU A 36 -19.20 -4.62 6.92
CA GLU A 36 -20.05 -4.91 8.09
C GLU A 36 -19.23 -5.24 9.35
N MET A 37 -18.19 -6.07 9.21
CA MET A 37 -17.27 -6.36 10.31
C MET A 37 -16.65 -5.07 10.86
N LEU A 38 -16.10 -4.23 10.01
CA LEU A 38 -15.44 -3.00 10.40
C LEU A 38 -16.41 -1.99 11.01
N ARG A 39 -17.61 -1.83 10.46
CA ARG A 39 -18.65 -0.95 11.06
C ARG A 39 -19.03 -1.39 12.47
N ARG A 40 -19.01 -2.71 12.74
CA ARG A 40 -19.31 -3.25 14.08
C ARG A 40 -18.18 -2.99 15.08
N VAL A 41 -16.91 -3.15 14.67
CA VAL A 41 -15.77 -3.07 15.60
C VAL A 41 -15.08 -1.71 15.62
N GLN A 42 -15.10 -0.98 14.51
CA GLN A 42 -14.47 0.34 14.32
C GLN A 42 -15.36 1.26 13.48
N PRO A 43 -16.50 1.72 14.02
CA PRO A 43 -17.53 2.44 13.25
C PRO A 43 -17.05 3.77 12.65
N LYS A 44 -15.92 4.33 13.12
CA LYS A 44 -15.35 5.59 12.62
C LYS A 44 -14.32 5.41 11.52
N THR A 45 -13.96 4.17 11.18
CA THR A 45 -13.04 3.88 10.09
C THR A 45 -13.63 4.39 8.78
N LYS A 46 -12.82 5.09 7.99
CA LYS A 46 -13.18 5.42 6.61
C LYS A 46 -13.06 4.16 5.75
N LEU A 47 -14.19 3.71 5.21
CA LEU A 47 -14.29 2.49 4.42
C LEU A 47 -14.50 2.83 2.95
N ILE A 48 -13.62 2.31 2.10
CA ILE A 48 -13.72 2.43 0.65
C ILE A 48 -13.81 1.02 0.06
N ALA A 49 -14.84 0.77 -0.77
CA ALA A 49 -14.98 -0.46 -1.52
C ALA A 49 -14.52 -0.27 -2.97
N VAL A 50 -13.85 -1.28 -3.52
CA VAL A 50 -13.63 -1.45 -4.95
C VAL A 50 -14.38 -2.70 -5.38
N GLU A 51 -15.37 -2.56 -6.24
CA GLU A 51 -16.18 -3.67 -6.73
C GLU A 51 -16.32 -3.58 -8.26
N LEU A 52 -16.01 -4.68 -8.94
CA LEU A 52 -16.09 -4.76 -10.38
C LEU A 52 -17.54 -4.96 -10.86
N ASP A 53 -18.33 -5.73 -10.10
CA ASP A 53 -19.67 -6.09 -10.46
C ASP A 53 -20.68 -5.05 -9.92
N THR A 54 -21.20 -4.23 -10.83
CA THR A 54 -22.16 -3.17 -10.46
C THR A 54 -23.48 -3.73 -9.94
N ASP A 55 -23.86 -4.95 -10.31
CA ASP A 55 -25.08 -5.58 -9.81
C ASP A 55 -24.94 -5.88 -8.32
N TYR A 56 -23.75 -6.28 -7.85
CA TYR A 56 -23.48 -6.49 -6.42
C TYR A 56 -23.49 -5.19 -5.62
N VAL A 57 -23.00 -4.09 -6.20
CA VAL A 57 -23.07 -2.77 -5.53
C VAL A 57 -24.51 -2.40 -5.17
N GLU A 58 -25.47 -2.67 -6.08
CA GLU A 58 -26.89 -2.36 -5.89
C GLU A 58 -27.58 -3.43 -5.02
N GLU A 59 -27.35 -4.73 -5.29
CA GLU A 59 -27.98 -5.85 -4.57
C GLU A 59 -27.65 -5.81 -3.09
N TYR A 60 -26.38 -5.64 -2.75
CA TYR A 60 -25.90 -5.61 -1.36
C TYR A 60 -25.85 -4.20 -0.75
N LYS A 61 -26.34 -3.18 -1.45
CA LYS A 61 -26.41 -1.80 -0.98
C LYS A 61 -25.07 -1.30 -0.43
N LEU A 62 -23.99 -1.57 -1.12
CA LEU A 62 -22.65 -1.23 -0.65
C LEU A 62 -22.50 0.28 -0.37
N ARG A 63 -23.23 1.13 -1.08
CA ARG A 63 -23.24 2.60 -0.86
C ARG A 63 -23.82 3.04 0.48
N ASP A 64 -24.61 2.18 1.15
CA ASP A 64 -25.12 2.44 2.50
C ASP A 64 -24.10 2.01 3.58
N LEU A 65 -23.18 1.13 3.23
CA LEU A 65 -22.22 0.53 4.14
C LEU A 65 -20.83 1.21 4.09
N TYR A 66 -20.36 1.55 2.89
CA TYR A 66 -19.05 2.18 2.65
C TYR A 66 -19.19 3.70 2.47
N ASP A 67 -18.15 4.45 2.87
CA ASP A 67 -18.10 5.90 2.68
C ASP A 67 -17.86 6.28 1.20
N GLU A 68 -17.17 5.40 0.47
CA GLU A 68 -16.96 5.52 -0.98
C GLU A 68 -17.08 4.11 -1.61
N VAL A 69 -17.71 4.01 -2.78
CA VAL A 69 -17.73 2.79 -3.59
C VAL A 69 -17.23 3.13 -4.98
N TRP A 70 -16.21 2.42 -5.42
CA TRP A 70 -15.59 2.58 -6.73
C TRP A 70 -15.95 1.39 -7.62
N ASP A 71 -16.85 1.63 -8.58
CA ASP A 71 -17.35 0.63 -9.53
C ASP A 71 -16.32 0.46 -10.65
N ARG A 72 -15.24 -0.29 -10.39
CA ARG A 72 -14.15 -0.48 -11.35
C ARG A 72 -13.29 -1.71 -11.08
N ASP A 73 -12.49 -2.10 -12.08
CA ASP A 73 -11.47 -3.12 -11.91
C ASP A 73 -10.40 -2.65 -10.92
N ALA A 74 -10.04 -3.51 -9.98
CA ALA A 74 -8.96 -3.22 -9.02
C ALA A 74 -7.59 -3.00 -9.69
N ALA A 75 -7.36 -3.57 -10.89
CA ALA A 75 -6.16 -3.32 -11.68
C ALA A 75 -5.97 -1.85 -12.03
N ASP A 76 -7.07 -1.10 -12.21
CA ASP A 76 -7.01 0.32 -12.54
C ASP A 76 -6.48 1.19 -11.40
N LEU A 77 -6.47 0.67 -10.16
CA LEU A 77 -5.87 1.36 -9.02
C LEU A 77 -4.39 1.70 -9.25
N MET A 78 -3.68 0.86 -10.00
CA MET A 78 -2.26 1.08 -10.29
C MET A 78 -2.00 2.31 -11.16
N ASN A 79 -3.03 2.84 -11.82
CA ASN A 79 -2.91 3.98 -12.74
C ASN A 79 -3.10 5.32 -12.04
N ASP A 80 -3.90 5.39 -10.98
CA ASP A 80 -4.35 6.67 -10.42
C ASP A 80 -4.48 6.71 -8.89
N LEU A 81 -4.16 5.63 -8.16
CA LEU A 81 -4.26 5.62 -6.71
C LEU A 81 -3.05 6.29 -6.06
N ASP A 82 -3.20 7.55 -5.65
CA ASP A 82 -2.20 8.27 -4.85
C ASP A 82 -2.49 8.21 -3.34
N ARG A 83 -3.69 7.79 -2.94
CA ARG A 83 -4.09 7.65 -1.52
C ARG A 83 -3.39 6.50 -0.82
N THR A 84 -3.29 6.63 0.51
CA THR A 84 -2.73 5.61 1.41
C THR A 84 -3.77 5.12 2.40
N TYR A 85 -3.61 3.90 2.91
CA TYR A 85 -4.56 3.23 3.79
C TYR A 85 -3.86 2.59 4.98
N ASP A 86 -4.56 2.54 6.12
CA ASP A 86 -4.08 1.75 7.26
C ASP A 86 -4.18 0.25 6.96
N ALA A 87 -5.24 -0.18 6.25
CA ALA A 87 -5.35 -1.55 5.79
C ALA A 87 -5.94 -1.64 4.38
N VAL A 88 -5.53 -2.67 3.64
CA VAL A 88 -6.14 -3.12 2.38
C VAL A 88 -6.59 -4.55 2.57
N ILE A 89 -7.77 -4.91 2.11
CA ILE A 89 -8.34 -6.25 2.24
C ILE A 89 -8.60 -6.83 0.84
N PHE A 90 -8.22 -8.09 0.65
CA PHE A 90 -8.63 -8.98 -0.43
C PHE A 90 -9.32 -10.18 0.23
N GLY A 91 -10.62 -10.15 0.32
CA GLY A 91 -11.40 -11.18 1.00
C GLY A 91 -12.01 -12.16 0.01
N ASP A 92 -11.33 -13.28 -0.28
CA ASP A 92 -11.75 -14.26 -1.30
C ASP A 92 -11.97 -13.57 -2.66
N CYS A 93 -10.97 -12.80 -3.11
CA CYS A 93 -11.03 -11.97 -4.32
C CYS A 93 -9.81 -12.15 -5.23
N ILE A 94 -8.62 -12.36 -4.68
CA ILE A 94 -7.37 -12.36 -5.46
C ILE A 94 -7.30 -13.52 -6.46
N GLU A 95 -7.97 -14.63 -6.19
CA GLU A 95 -8.08 -15.80 -7.05
C GLU A 95 -8.93 -15.54 -8.31
N HIS A 96 -9.77 -14.51 -8.28
CA HIS A 96 -10.57 -14.07 -9.43
C HIS A 96 -9.77 -13.20 -10.41
N MET A 97 -8.56 -12.78 -10.04
CA MET A 97 -7.67 -11.99 -10.87
C MET A 97 -6.68 -12.89 -11.63
N ARG A 98 -6.18 -12.43 -12.78
CA ARG A 98 -4.98 -13.05 -13.37
C ARG A 98 -3.83 -12.95 -12.39
N LYS A 99 -3.05 -14.03 -12.25
CA LYS A 99 -1.94 -14.09 -11.29
C LYS A 99 -0.98 -12.90 -11.39
N SER A 100 -0.59 -12.52 -12.61
CA SER A 100 0.31 -11.38 -12.83
C SER A 100 -0.28 -10.07 -12.32
N VAL A 101 -1.59 -9.84 -12.56
CA VAL A 101 -2.29 -8.63 -12.09
C VAL A 101 -2.33 -8.58 -10.57
N GLY A 102 -2.69 -9.70 -9.91
CA GLY A 102 -2.69 -9.76 -8.44
C GLY A 102 -1.31 -9.53 -7.83
N VAL A 103 -0.25 -10.09 -8.44
CA VAL A 103 1.14 -9.86 -7.99
C VAL A 103 1.54 -8.39 -8.17
N ASP A 104 1.25 -7.79 -9.32
CA ASP A 104 1.56 -6.38 -9.57
C ASP A 104 0.79 -5.46 -8.62
N LEU A 105 -0.48 -5.77 -8.36
CA LEU A 105 -1.33 -5.00 -7.45
C LEU A 105 -0.83 -5.10 -5.99
N LEU A 106 -0.44 -6.28 -5.52
CA LEU A 106 0.19 -6.45 -4.20
C LEU A 106 1.48 -5.65 -4.08
N ASN A 107 2.37 -5.74 -5.11
CA ASN A 107 3.62 -4.98 -5.15
C ASN A 107 3.40 -3.46 -5.22
N PHE A 108 2.29 -3.00 -5.76
CA PHE A 108 1.90 -1.61 -5.76
C PHE A 108 1.35 -1.18 -4.39
N LEU A 109 0.45 -1.97 -3.80
CA LEU A 109 -0.27 -1.63 -2.57
C LEU A 109 0.60 -1.70 -1.32
N VAL A 110 1.70 -2.47 -1.30
CA VAL A 110 2.65 -2.45 -0.17
C VAL A 110 3.24 -1.06 0.06
N TYR A 111 3.34 -0.22 -0.97
CA TYR A 111 3.78 1.18 -0.85
C TYR A 111 2.66 2.15 -0.46
N ARG A 112 1.42 1.67 -0.33
CA ARG A 112 0.23 2.49 -0.06
C ARG A 112 -0.51 2.09 1.20
N SER A 113 -0.01 1.10 1.93
CA SER A 113 -0.70 0.55 3.09
C SER A 113 0.26 0.30 4.27
N LYS A 114 -0.32 0.21 5.48
CA LYS A 114 0.38 -0.32 6.65
C LYS A 114 0.28 -1.84 6.71
N ILE A 115 -0.83 -2.41 6.22
CA ILE A 115 -1.03 -3.85 6.10
C ILE A 115 -1.90 -4.16 4.87
N ILE A 116 -1.63 -5.33 4.28
CA ILE A 116 -2.53 -5.96 3.31
C ILE A 116 -2.97 -7.30 3.89
N VAL A 117 -4.27 -7.52 3.98
CA VAL A 117 -4.90 -8.78 4.37
C VAL A 117 -5.37 -9.47 3.10
N VAL A 118 -4.89 -10.67 2.84
CA VAL A 118 -5.30 -11.47 1.68
C VAL A 118 -5.81 -12.82 2.19
N LYS A 119 -7.08 -13.09 1.96
CA LYS A 119 -7.71 -14.36 2.27
C LYS A 119 -8.18 -15.02 0.98
N PHE A 120 -7.89 -16.31 0.81
CA PHE A 120 -8.18 -17.05 -0.42
C PHE A 120 -8.25 -18.55 -0.15
N PRO A 121 -8.98 -19.32 -1.00
CA PRO A 121 -9.08 -20.77 -0.83
C PRO A 121 -7.84 -21.50 -1.37
N VAL A 122 -7.52 -22.65 -0.76
CA VAL A 122 -6.50 -23.57 -1.26
C VAL A 122 -7.03 -24.33 -2.48
N GLN A 123 -6.47 -24.08 -3.66
CA GLN A 123 -6.69 -24.83 -4.90
C GLN A 123 -8.17 -25.13 -5.23
N MET A 124 -9.06 -24.20 -4.92
CA MET A 124 -10.48 -24.35 -5.26
C MET A 124 -10.72 -23.94 -6.72
N ILE A 125 -11.36 -24.84 -7.49
CA ILE A 125 -11.84 -24.53 -8.84
C ILE A 125 -13.26 -24.02 -8.71
N GLN A 126 -13.55 -22.87 -9.32
CA GLN A 126 -14.89 -22.29 -9.39
C GLN A 126 -15.13 -21.74 -10.79
N ASP A 127 -16.20 -22.21 -11.40
CA ASP A 127 -16.73 -21.65 -12.67
C ASP A 127 -17.51 -20.34 -12.39
N PRO A 128 -17.86 -19.56 -13.43
CA PRO A 128 -18.74 -18.42 -13.28
C PRO A 128 -20.01 -18.76 -12.49
N TYR A 129 -20.35 -17.93 -11.51
CA TYR A 129 -21.52 -18.14 -10.66
C TYR A 129 -22.69 -17.30 -11.14
N GLN A 130 -23.86 -17.91 -11.38
CA GLN A 130 -25.11 -17.25 -11.82
C GLN A 130 -24.95 -16.29 -13.02
N GLY A 131 -23.97 -16.55 -13.90
CA GLY A 131 -23.69 -15.71 -15.06
C GLY A 131 -22.61 -14.63 -14.84
N HIS A 132 -22.19 -14.39 -13.61
CA HIS A 132 -21.11 -13.46 -13.26
C HIS A 132 -19.75 -14.11 -13.56
N LYS A 133 -19.10 -13.63 -14.62
CA LYS A 133 -17.77 -14.12 -15.04
C LYS A 133 -16.67 -13.73 -14.06
N SER A 134 -16.87 -12.64 -13.34
CA SER A 134 -16.00 -12.15 -12.24
C SER A 134 -15.81 -13.16 -11.13
N GLU A 135 -16.78 -14.10 -10.96
CA GLU A 135 -16.76 -15.12 -9.90
C GLU A 135 -15.93 -16.37 -10.24
N ALA A 136 -15.35 -16.47 -11.43
CA ALA A 136 -14.52 -17.60 -11.79
C ALA A 136 -13.14 -17.50 -11.12
N HIS A 137 -12.66 -18.62 -10.53
CA HIS A 137 -11.29 -18.71 -10.05
C HIS A 137 -10.35 -18.95 -11.23
N ILE A 138 -9.57 -17.96 -11.58
CA ILE A 138 -8.65 -17.99 -12.72
C ILE A 138 -7.17 -18.01 -12.33
N SER A 139 -6.88 -17.94 -11.03
CA SER A 139 -5.53 -18.10 -10.49
C SER A 139 -5.52 -18.89 -9.19
N VAL A 140 -4.39 -19.53 -8.91
CA VAL A 140 -4.16 -20.30 -7.68
C VAL A 140 -3.06 -19.61 -6.89
N TRP A 141 -3.29 -19.43 -5.58
CA TRP A 141 -2.39 -18.76 -4.67
C TRP A 141 -1.90 -19.70 -3.57
N SER A 142 -0.72 -19.41 -3.03
CA SER A 142 -0.08 -20.19 -1.97
C SER A 142 0.91 -19.32 -1.19
N GLU A 143 1.42 -19.81 -0.06
CA GLU A 143 2.47 -19.14 0.71
C GLU A 143 3.68 -18.73 -0.16
N HIS A 144 4.00 -19.54 -1.20
CA HIS A 144 5.13 -19.28 -2.09
C HIS A 144 5.04 -17.92 -2.80
N ASP A 145 3.84 -17.45 -3.09
CA ASP A 145 3.60 -16.19 -3.79
C ASP A 145 3.95 -14.96 -2.94
N PHE A 146 3.98 -15.12 -1.62
CA PHE A 146 4.27 -14.05 -0.65
C PHE A 146 5.72 -14.08 -0.14
N ARG A 147 6.57 -15.02 -0.58
CA ARG A 147 7.97 -15.17 -0.09
C ARG A 147 8.87 -13.95 -0.32
N GLY A 148 8.50 -13.07 -1.23
CA GLY A 148 9.21 -11.81 -1.47
C GLY A 148 8.78 -10.67 -0.54
N MET A 149 7.78 -10.90 0.30
CA MET A 149 7.14 -9.90 1.16
C MET A 149 7.37 -10.25 2.63
N ASP A 150 7.29 -9.24 3.51
CA ASP A 150 7.22 -9.47 4.94
C ASP A 150 5.79 -9.90 5.27
N CYS A 151 5.59 -11.20 5.39
CA CYS A 151 4.27 -11.82 5.43
C CYS A 151 4.14 -12.81 6.58
N PHE A 152 3.08 -12.66 7.35
CA PHE A 152 2.55 -13.72 8.21
C PHE A 152 1.57 -14.56 7.38
N PHE A 153 1.75 -15.88 7.36
CA PHE A 153 0.91 -16.80 6.62
C PHE A 153 0.32 -17.88 7.53
N ALA A 154 -0.97 -18.15 7.36
CA ALA A 154 -1.67 -19.24 8.05
C ALA A 154 -2.59 -19.97 7.08
N GLU A 155 -2.74 -21.28 7.28
CA GLU A 155 -3.68 -22.14 6.56
C GLU A 155 -4.57 -22.89 7.56
N ARG A 156 -5.88 -22.93 7.30
CA ARG A 156 -6.88 -23.64 8.11
C ARG A 156 -8.08 -24.01 7.25
N ASP A 157 -8.53 -25.27 7.34
CA ASP A 157 -9.78 -25.73 6.70
C ASP A 157 -9.94 -25.30 5.23
N HIS A 158 -8.90 -25.50 4.44
CA HIS A 158 -8.84 -25.14 3.00
C HIS A 158 -8.85 -23.64 2.71
N MET A 159 -8.63 -22.80 3.71
CA MET A 159 -8.46 -21.36 3.53
C MET A 159 -7.05 -20.93 3.93
N CYS A 160 -6.50 -20.00 3.17
CA CYS A 160 -5.24 -19.32 3.46
C CYS A 160 -5.52 -17.88 3.91
N LEU A 161 -4.71 -17.43 4.85
CA LEU A 161 -4.63 -16.03 5.26
C LEU A 161 -3.18 -15.56 5.15
N ALA A 162 -2.93 -14.60 4.30
CA ALA A 162 -1.67 -13.87 4.21
C ALA A 162 -1.88 -12.46 4.76
N MET A 163 -1.16 -12.09 5.80
CA MET A 163 -1.10 -10.73 6.31
C MET A 163 0.27 -10.17 5.95
N VAL A 164 0.30 -9.20 5.04
CA VAL A 164 1.53 -8.63 4.49
C VAL A 164 1.77 -7.27 5.12
N ARG A 165 2.96 -7.05 5.71
CA ARG A 165 3.34 -5.75 6.23
C ARG A 165 3.55 -4.78 5.06
N GLY A 166 2.74 -3.72 5.03
CA GLY A 166 2.91 -2.62 4.11
C GLY A 166 4.07 -1.70 4.51
N TYR A 167 4.64 -1.00 3.56
CA TYR A 167 5.82 -0.16 3.78
C TYR A 167 5.55 1.18 4.48
N LEU A 168 4.29 1.49 4.76
CA LEU A 168 3.91 2.58 5.68
C LEU A 168 3.94 2.14 7.15
N ASN A 169 4.03 0.83 7.43
CA ASN A 169 4.20 0.32 8.78
C ASN A 169 5.69 0.19 9.11
N GLN A 170 6.15 1.04 10.02
CA GLN A 170 7.56 1.11 10.42
C GLN A 170 7.90 0.25 11.65
N THR A 171 6.89 -0.39 12.27
CA THR A 171 7.10 -1.18 13.47
C THR A 171 7.40 -2.65 13.14
N MET A 172 8.22 -3.29 14.00
CA MET A 172 8.47 -4.73 13.96
C MET A 172 7.28 -5.54 14.47
N GLU A 173 6.54 -4.98 15.40
CA GLU A 173 5.41 -5.58 16.08
C GLU A 173 4.11 -5.15 15.36
N TRP A 174 4.07 -5.40 14.05
CA TRP A 174 2.95 -4.97 13.20
C TRP A 174 1.70 -5.85 13.32
N LEU A 175 1.83 -7.04 13.91
CA LEU A 175 0.70 -7.85 14.37
C LEU A 175 0.66 -7.84 15.90
N PRO A 176 -0.49 -7.50 16.53
CA PRO A 176 -0.64 -7.55 17.98
C PRO A 176 -0.41 -8.95 18.55
N ASP A 177 0.19 -9.04 19.72
CA ASP A 177 0.45 -10.32 20.42
C ASP A 177 -0.85 -11.12 20.62
N ALA A 178 -1.96 -10.45 20.94
CA ALA A 178 -3.25 -11.11 21.06
C ALA A 178 -3.70 -11.84 19.79
N VAL A 179 -3.37 -11.29 18.61
CA VAL A 179 -3.63 -11.92 17.31
C VAL A 179 -2.65 -13.07 17.09
N MET A 180 -1.35 -12.87 17.37
CA MET A 180 -0.33 -13.91 17.22
C MET A 180 -0.62 -15.14 18.06
N GLN A 181 -1.15 -14.94 19.28
CA GLN A 181 -1.56 -16.04 20.17
C GLN A 181 -2.67 -16.91 19.58
N ARG A 182 -3.58 -16.37 18.77
CA ARG A 182 -4.59 -17.15 18.04
C ARG A 182 -3.98 -18.14 17.04
N PHE A 183 -2.77 -17.86 16.59
CA PHE A 183 -1.99 -18.70 15.67
C PHE A 183 -0.88 -19.51 16.34
N GLY A 184 -0.83 -19.53 17.68
CA GLY A 184 0.13 -20.32 18.45
C GLY A 184 1.53 -19.71 18.55
N HIS A 185 1.64 -18.39 18.36
CA HIS A 185 2.86 -17.62 18.59
C HIS A 185 2.68 -16.67 19.77
N THR A 186 3.74 -16.38 20.51
CA THR A 186 3.68 -15.43 21.63
C THR A 186 3.81 -13.98 21.17
N SER A 187 4.58 -13.75 20.08
CA SER A 187 4.86 -12.42 19.53
C SER A 187 5.39 -12.50 18.10
N MET A 188 5.48 -11.36 17.43
CA MET A 188 6.17 -11.24 16.14
C MET A 188 7.66 -11.57 16.25
N ALA A 189 8.32 -11.21 17.35
CA ALA A 189 9.73 -11.55 17.56
C ALA A 189 9.96 -13.07 17.58
N GLU A 190 9.10 -13.83 18.26
CA GLU A 190 9.14 -15.30 18.24
C GLU A 190 8.88 -15.85 16.83
N PHE A 191 7.91 -15.29 16.12
CA PHE A 191 7.59 -15.71 14.76
C PHE A 191 8.79 -15.58 13.81
N TYR A 192 9.50 -14.45 13.86
CA TYR A 192 10.73 -14.27 13.06
C TYR A 192 11.87 -15.19 13.49
N ALA A 193 11.99 -15.47 14.78
CA ALA A 193 13.07 -16.33 15.31
C ALA A 193 12.90 -17.82 14.94
N ARG A 194 11.68 -18.29 14.69
CA ARG A 194 11.40 -19.70 14.37
C ARG A 194 11.82 -20.14 12.97
N ASP A 195 11.92 -19.22 12.03
CA ASP A 195 12.32 -19.53 10.65
C ASP A 195 13.45 -18.62 10.17
N PRO A 196 14.72 -19.07 10.29
CA PRO A 196 15.87 -18.32 9.81
C PRO A 196 15.91 -18.10 8.28
N ALA A 197 15.09 -18.83 7.51
CA ALA A 197 14.97 -18.64 6.06
C ALA A 197 14.02 -17.50 5.69
N ARG A 198 13.25 -17.00 6.65
CA ARG A 198 12.45 -15.77 6.47
C ARG A 198 13.38 -14.59 6.28
N LEU A 199 12.93 -13.66 5.46
CA LEU A 199 13.66 -12.40 5.29
C LEU A 199 13.82 -11.73 6.65
N SER A 200 15.08 -11.46 7.02
CA SER A 200 15.32 -10.58 8.15
C SER A 200 14.74 -9.20 7.84
N LEU A 201 14.46 -8.40 8.88
CA LEU A 201 14.05 -7.02 8.63
C LEU A 201 15.06 -6.23 7.83
N ALA A 202 16.36 -6.46 8.08
CA ALA A 202 17.41 -5.81 7.31
C ALA A 202 17.30 -6.16 5.82
N ASP A 203 16.90 -7.40 5.47
CA ASP A 203 16.69 -7.81 4.08
C ASP A 203 15.44 -7.17 3.48
N VAL A 204 14.34 -7.07 4.23
CA VAL A 204 13.10 -6.40 3.79
C VAL A 204 13.39 -4.91 3.56
N GLU A 205 14.02 -4.24 4.52
CA GLU A 205 14.39 -2.83 4.41
C GLU A 205 15.41 -2.60 3.27
N SER A 206 16.37 -3.50 3.11
CA SER A 206 17.35 -3.43 2.01
C SER A 206 16.67 -3.54 0.64
N ARG A 207 15.71 -4.45 0.47
CA ARG A 207 14.96 -4.59 -0.79
C ARG A 207 14.08 -3.37 -1.07
N ARG A 208 13.36 -2.90 -0.06
CA ARG A 208 12.51 -1.70 -0.10
C ARG A 208 13.30 -0.48 -0.59
N HIS A 209 14.44 -0.19 0.04
CA HIS A 209 15.28 0.94 -0.31
C HIS A 209 16.10 0.69 -1.59
N GLY A 210 16.55 -0.54 -1.82
CA GLY A 210 17.33 -0.91 -3.00
C GLY A 210 16.63 -0.60 -4.31
N SER A 211 15.35 -0.95 -4.41
CA SER A 211 14.54 -0.65 -5.60
C SER A 211 14.39 0.85 -5.84
N ALA A 212 14.09 1.61 -4.79
CA ALA A 212 13.95 3.07 -4.91
C ALA A 212 15.27 3.74 -5.28
N ARG A 213 16.39 3.34 -4.67
CA ARG A 213 17.74 3.84 -5.03
C ARG A 213 18.10 3.51 -6.48
N SER A 214 17.78 2.31 -6.93
CA SER A 214 18.00 1.91 -8.33
C SER A 214 17.22 2.80 -9.30
N GLU A 215 15.95 3.12 -9.00
CA GLU A 215 15.14 4.02 -9.82
C GLU A 215 15.71 5.44 -9.83
N ILE A 216 16.11 5.98 -8.68
CA ILE A 216 16.75 7.31 -8.60
C ILE A 216 18.00 7.36 -9.48
N ARG A 217 18.86 6.35 -9.41
CA ARG A 217 20.11 6.27 -10.19
C ARG A 217 19.90 6.16 -11.69
N THR A 218 18.75 5.65 -12.15
CA THR A 218 18.45 5.56 -13.58
C THR A 218 18.09 6.89 -14.21
N VAL A 219 17.57 7.83 -13.43
CA VAL A 219 17.06 9.11 -13.97
C VAL A 219 17.79 10.35 -13.48
N ILE A 220 18.39 10.31 -12.30
CA ILE A 220 19.14 11.42 -11.73
C ILE A 220 20.65 11.21 -12.01
N PRO A 221 21.34 12.15 -12.68
CA PRO A 221 22.76 12.03 -12.97
C PRO A 221 23.61 11.92 -11.70
N SER A 222 24.63 11.08 -11.71
CA SER A 222 25.59 10.93 -10.60
C SER A 222 26.19 12.29 -10.22
N GLY A 223 26.34 12.55 -8.92
CA GLY A 223 26.84 13.81 -8.36
C GLY A 223 25.80 14.95 -8.33
N ALA A 224 24.59 14.74 -8.85
CA ALA A 224 23.54 15.76 -8.78
C ALA A 224 22.98 15.92 -7.37
N THR A 225 22.51 17.13 -7.08
CA THR A 225 21.75 17.42 -5.86
C THR A 225 20.26 17.42 -6.19
N TYR A 226 19.46 16.72 -5.38
CA TYR A 226 18.01 16.66 -5.55
C TYR A 226 17.25 16.92 -4.25
N ILE A 227 16.00 17.30 -4.37
CA ILE A 227 15.06 17.51 -3.26
C ILE A 227 14.40 16.15 -2.95
N LEU A 228 14.44 15.71 -1.70
CA LEU A 228 13.77 14.48 -1.25
C LEU A 228 12.57 14.83 -0.35
N VAL A 229 11.38 14.43 -0.80
CA VAL A 229 10.13 14.56 -0.06
C VAL A 229 9.76 13.16 0.46
N ASP A 230 10.12 12.85 1.70
CA ASP A 230 9.92 11.55 2.33
C ASP A 230 9.60 11.63 3.84
N GLU A 231 9.51 12.85 4.38
CA GLU A 231 9.26 13.11 5.80
C GLU A 231 10.25 12.40 6.73
N LEU A 232 11.50 12.19 6.26
CA LEU A 232 12.57 11.41 6.93
C LEU A 232 12.21 9.93 7.19
N GLN A 233 11.23 9.37 6.48
CA GLN A 233 10.73 8.02 6.75
C GLN A 233 11.43 6.93 5.95
N THR A 234 12.15 7.25 4.86
CA THR A 234 12.67 6.24 3.95
C THR A 234 14.16 5.94 4.12
N GLY A 235 14.94 6.82 4.72
CA GLY A 235 16.39 6.68 4.75
C GLY A 235 17.07 6.75 3.37
N LEU A 236 16.37 7.19 2.31
CA LEU A 236 16.93 7.34 0.96
C LEU A 236 17.98 8.45 0.87
N ALA A 237 17.98 9.39 1.82
CA ALA A 237 18.98 10.47 1.89
C ALA A 237 20.43 9.97 2.07
N ALA A 238 20.61 8.74 2.55
CA ALA A 238 21.94 8.13 2.76
C ALA A 238 22.53 7.51 1.48
N ASP A 239 22.24 8.04 0.30
CA ASP A 239 22.88 7.59 -0.94
C ASP A 239 24.24 8.32 -1.12
N VAL A 240 25.27 7.54 -1.39
CA VAL A 240 26.63 8.05 -1.58
C VAL A 240 26.88 8.65 -2.97
N GLU A 241 26.03 8.32 -3.95
CA GLU A 241 26.18 8.77 -5.34
C GLU A 241 25.52 10.12 -5.61
N HIS A 242 24.57 10.53 -4.79
CA HIS A 242 23.78 11.74 -4.94
C HIS A 242 23.67 12.48 -3.62
N ARG A 243 23.46 13.78 -3.69
CA ARG A 243 23.16 14.60 -2.52
C ARG A 243 21.65 14.85 -2.44
N ALA A 244 20.98 14.18 -1.51
CA ALA A 244 19.59 14.45 -1.19
C ALA A 244 19.50 15.59 -0.16
N LEU A 245 18.60 16.56 -0.40
CA LEU A 245 18.22 17.57 0.58
C LEU A 245 16.75 17.33 0.99
N PRO A 246 16.43 17.33 2.28
CA PRO A 246 15.06 17.10 2.75
C PRO A 246 14.15 18.28 2.34
N PHE A 247 12.87 18.04 2.29
CA PHE A 247 11.87 19.05 1.99
C PHE A 247 10.74 19.08 3.05
N LEU A 248 10.46 20.23 3.70
CA LEU A 248 11.14 21.54 3.62
C LEU A 248 12.54 21.48 4.24
N GLU A 249 13.48 22.23 3.62
CA GLU A 249 14.86 22.28 4.12
C GLU A 249 15.18 23.64 4.73
N LYS A 250 15.84 23.63 5.91
CA LYS A 250 16.43 24.80 6.54
C LYS A 250 17.78 24.43 7.15
N ASN A 251 18.85 25.06 6.67
CA ASN A 251 20.23 24.78 7.08
C ASN A 251 20.66 23.31 6.89
N GLY A 252 20.13 22.63 5.88
CA GLY A 252 20.40 21.22 5.60
C GLY A 252 19.53 20.23 6.35
N GLU A 253 18.63 20.71 7.23
CA GLU A 253 17.75 19.87 8.04
C GLU A 253 16.29 19.95 7.60
N TYR A 254 15.55 18.88 7.86
CA TYR A 254 14.10 18.82 7.64
C TYR A 254 13.35 19.75 8.59
N TRP A 255 12.53 20.65 8.06
CA TRP A 255 11.83 21.69 8.83
C TRP A 255 10.34 21.43 9.02
N GLY A 256 9.78 20.37 8.47
CA GLY A 256 8.37 20.02 8.59
C GLY A 256 7.58 20.21 7.31
N LEU A 257 6.26 20.21 7.43
CA LEU A 257 5.33 20.35 6.31
C LEU A 257 5.18 21.82 5.91
N PRO A 258 5.02 22.12 4.60
CA PRO A 258 4.64 23.46 4.16
C PRO A 258 3.23 23.82 4.67
N ALA A 259 3.01 25.06 5.02
CA ALA A 259 1.70 25.52 5.48
C ALA A 259 0.64 25.46 4.36
N ASP A 260 1.07 25.67 3.11
CA ASP A 260 0.22 25.64 1.91
C ASP A 260 1.02 25.31 0.64
N SER A 261 0.31 25.17 -0.49
CA SER A 261 0.91 24.92 -1.81
C SER A 261 1.84 26.07 -2.25
N GLN A 262 1.55 27.30 -1.87
CA GLN A 262 2.35 28.47 -2.27
C GLN A 262 3.69 28.50 -1.53
N GLU A 263 3.74 28.12 -0.26
CA GLU A 263 5.00 27.95 0.47
C GLU A 263 5.83 26.84 -0.17
N ALA A 264 5.20 25.68 -0.46
CA ALA A 264 5.88 24.57 -1.13
C ALA A 264 6.51 25.02 -2.46
N ILE A 265 5.77 25.74 -3.31
CA ILE A 265 6.28 26.24 -4.60
C ILE A 265 7.45 27.21 -4.40
N ARG A 266 7.34 28.15 -3.46
CA ARG A 266 8.44 29.09 -3.16
C ARG A 266 9.71 28.35 -2.74
N GLU A 267 9.60 27.33 -1.91
CA GLU A 267 10.73 26.55 -1.44
C GLU A 267 11.33 25.65 -2.54
N ILE A 268 10.51 25.03 -3.40
CA ILE A 268 10.98 24.31 -4.57
C ILE A 268 11.82 25.25 -5.45
N GLU A 269 11.32 26.46 -5.74
CA GLU A 269 12.04 27.45 -6.55
C GLU A 269 13.33 27.94 -5.87
N ARG A 270 13.33 28.12 -4.55
CA ARG A 270 14.54 28.46 -3.79
C ARG A 270 15.60 27.36 -3.95
N MET A 271 15.22 26.10 -3.75
CA MET A 271 16.14 24.97 -3.82
C MET A 271 16.61 24.72 -5.26
N ARG A 272 15.74 24.90 -6.26
CA ARG A 272 16.11 24.84 -7.68
C ARG A 272 17.19 25.88 -8.02
N ARG A 273 17.02 27.13 -7.58
CA ARG A 273 18.02 28.19 -7.76
C ARG A 273 19.33 27.92 -7.01
N SER A 274 19.28 27.12 -5.93
CA SER A 274 20.47 26.69 -5.20
C SER A 274 21.16 25.47 -5.84
N GLY A 275 20.68 25.00 -7.00
CA GLY A 275 21.31 23.92 -7.77
C GLY A 275 20.67 22.54 -7.65
N CYS A 276 19.51 22.41 -7.00
CA CYS A 276 18.75 21.17 -7.05
C CYS A 276 18.19 20.94 -8.46
N THR A 277 18.46 19.78 -9.02
CA THR A 277 18.09 19.45 -10.40
C THR A 277 16.78 18.67 -10.51
N HIS A 278 16.39 17.96 -9.46
CA HIS A 278 15.20 17.11 -9.42
C HIS A 278 14.49 17.25 -8.09
N ILE A 279 13.19 16.89 -8.06
CA ILE A 279 12.44 16.64 -6.84
C ILE A 279 11.88 15.21 -6.88
N VAL A 280 12.10 14.47 -5.79
CA VAL A 280 11.72 13.08 -5.61
C VAL A 280 10.69 12.99 -4.49
N PHE A 281 9.48 12.59 -4.81
CA PHE A 281 8.48 12.20 -3.82
C PHE A 281 8.58 10.70 -3.61
N ALA A 282 8.89 10.28 -2.39
CA ALA A 282 8.92 8.88 -2.02
C ALA A 282 7.55 8.44 -1.45
N TRP A 283 7.30 7.13 -1.41
CA TRP A 283 6.00 6.54 -1.07
C TRP A 283 5.33 7.08 0.22
N PRO A 284 6.03 7.44 1.31
CA PRO A 284 5.35 8.00 2.49
C PRO A 284 4.76 9.39 2.25
N ALA A 285 5.30 10.12 1.26
CA ALA A 285 4.93 11.50 0.96
C ALA A 285 4.20 11.65 -0.39
N LEU A 286 3.78 10.57 -1.05
CA LEU A 286 2.99 10.66 -2.29
C LEU A 286 1.66 11.39 -2.09
N TRP A 287 1.09 11.33 -0.88
CA TRP A 287 -0.12 12.05 -0.51
C TRP A 287 0.00 13.58 -0.64
N TRP A 288 1.23 14.12 -0.65
CA TRP A 288 1.45 15.54 -0.89
C TRP A 288 0.94 16.00 -2.25
N LEU A 289 1.06 15.14 -3.27
CA LEU A 289 0.63 15.46 -4.64
C LEU A 289 -0.91 15.56 -4.76
N ASP A 290 -1.65 14.94 -3.87
CA ASP A 290 -3.11 15.09 -3.77
C ASP A 290 -3.51 16.24 -2.83
N TYR A 291 -2.82 16.43 -1.74
CA TYR A 291 -3.12 17.46 -0.75
C TYR A 291 -2.72 18.87 -1.22
N TYR A 292 -1.48 19.03 -1.67
CA TYR A 292 -0.94 20.32 -2.19
C TYR A 292 -1.17 20.44 -3.70
N ARG A 293 -2.43 20.52 -4.12
CA ARG A 293 -2.85 20.43 -5.53
C ARG A 293 -2.20 21.47 -6.43
N GLU A 294 -2.11 22.73 -5.99
CA GLU A 294 -1.47 23.79 -6.77
C GLU A 294 0.03 23.55 -6.95
N MET A 295 0.71 22.98 -5.94
CA MET A 295 2.10 22.55 -6.05
C MET A 295 2.23 21.41 -7.07
N ALA A 296 1.35 20.42 -7.00
CA ALA A 296 1.37 19.30 -7.95
C ALA A 296 1.10 19.77 -9.38
N GLU A 297 0.16 20.68 -9.60
CA GLU A 297 -0.11 21.28 -10.90
C GLU A 297 1.07 22.13 -11.38
N TYR A 298 1.68 22.91 -10.50
CA TYR A 298 2.91 23.65 -10.78
C TYR A 298 4.01 22.72 -11.30
N LEU A 299 4.28 21.61 -10.62
CA LEU A 299 5.29 20.63 -11.05
C LEU A 299 4.94 20.01 -12.40
N ARG A 300 3.68 19.63 -12.64
CA ARG A 300 3.25 19.04 -13.93
C ARG A 300 3.37 20.04 -15.10
N THR A 301 3.23 21.33 -14.85
CA THR A 301 3.26 22.38 -15.91
C THR A 301 4.63 22.99 -16.12
N ARG A 302 5.51 22.98 -15.11
CA ARG A 302 6.82 23.65 -15.13
C ARG A 302 8.00 22.71 -15.11
N SER A 303 7.75 21.41 -15.01
CA SER A 303 8.78 20.39 -14.91
C SER A 303 8.32 19.14 -15.64
N ARG A 304 9.26 18.32 -16.07
CA ARG A 304 8.94 17.04 -16.70
C ARG A 304 8.94 15.93 -15.65
N CYS A 305 7.84 15.17 -15.54
CA CYS A 305 7.85 13.92 -14.79
C CYS A 305 8.71 12.89 -15.53
N VAL A 306 9.87 12.55 -14.96
CA VAL A 306 10.86 11.65 -15.58
C VAL A 306 10.76 10.22 -15.06
N LEU A 307 10.06 10.02 -13.94
CA LEU A 307 9.76 8.71 -13.40
C LEU A 307 8.45 8.74 -12.60
N GLU A 308 7.61 7.77 -12.89
CA GLU A 308 6.40 7.45 -12.14
C GLU A 308 6.34 5.94 -11.86
N SER A 309 6.47 5.56 -10.60
CA SER A 309 6.43 4.16 -10.16
C SER A 309 5.53 3.98 -8.94
N ALA A 310 5.37 2.75 -8.50
CA ALA A 310 4.62 2.45 -7.26
C ALA A 310 5.20 3.18 -6.03
N ARG A 311 6.49 3.51 -6.04
CA ARG A 311 7.22 4.03 -4.88
C ARG A 311 7.72 5.46 -5.01
N LEU A 312 7.91 5.96 -6.24
CA LEU A 312 8.50 7.27 -6.50
C LEU A 312 7.73 8.05 -7.57
N ARG A 313 7.71 9.39 -7.41
CA ARG A 313 7.42 10.36 -8.46
C ARG A 313 8.62 11.31 -8.55
N ILE A 314 9.24 11.41 -9.71
CA ILE A 314 10.44 12.24 -9.92
C ILE A 314 10.17 13.26 -11.01
N PHE A 315 10.39 14.52 -10.70
CA PHE A 315 10.29 15.62 -11.63
C PHE A 315 11.68 16.24 -11.87
N ASP A 316 12.01 16.48 -13.14
CA ASP A 316 13.21 17.24 -13.55
C ASP A 316 12.90 18.74 -13.48
N LEU A 317 13.61 19.48 -12.63
CA LEU A 317 13.41 20.90 -12.39
C LEU A 317 14.22 21.82 -13.31
N ARG A 318 15.00 21.25 -14.23
CA ARG A 318 15.90 22.03 -15.14
C ARG A 318 15.17 22.60 -16.32
N GLU A 319 14.00 22.14 -16.65
CA GLU A 319 13.18 22.59 -17.79
C GLU A 319 12.30 23.78 -17.44
#